data_54448be7d85657ebef19408ccddacc6e
#
_entry.id   54448be7d85657ebef19408ccddacc6e
#
_cell.length_a   1.000
_cell.length_b   1.000
_cell.length_c   1.000
_cell.angle_alpha   90.00
_cell.angle_beta   90.00
_cell.angle_gamma   90.00
#
_symmetry.space_group_name_H-M   'P 1'
#
loop_
_entity.id
_entity.type
_entity.pdbx_description
1 polymer ?
#
loop_
_entity_poly.entity_id
_entity_poly.type
_entity_poly.pdbx_seq_one_letter_code
_entity_poly.pdbx_strand_id
1 'polypeptide(L)'
;MTTAPLPRLTREPNVVPMIDVLLVLLIIFMIASASQRRALDLQLPQQSSGGASGPSIVLTVDPGPRYALNGTVIDASRLGAELTRTFRDRPEKVLFVKGAPRVRYQEVVYAFDVARGAGVPVTGVVPGRP
;
A
#
# COMPACT_ATOMS: atom_id res chain seq x y z
N MET A 1 6.65 -58.53 -56.50
CA MET A 1 7.27 -57.52 -55.58
C MET A 1 6.19 -56.65 -54.99
N THR A 2 5.82 -56.89 -53.76
CA THR A 2 4.81 -56.16 -53.04
C THR A 2 5.52 -55.00 -52.34
N THR A 3 5.37 -53.82 -52.87
CA THR A 3 5.84 -52.59 -52.23
C THR A 3 4.90 -52.26 -51.07
N ALA A 4 5.37 -52.50 -49.88
CA ALA A 4 4.66 -52.04 -48.68
C ALA A 4 4.59 -50.50 -48.65
N PRO A 5 3.41 -49.91 -48.41
CA PRO A 5 3.33 -48.45 -48.31
C PRO A 5 4.07 -47.98 -47.05
N LEU A 6 4.98 -47.04 -47.25
CA LEU A 6 5.69 -46.37 -46.16
C LEU A 6 4.68 -45.68 -45.23
N PRO A 7 4.82 -45.82 -43.92
CA PRO A 7 3.95 -45.12 -42.99
C PRO A 7 4.10 -43.60 -43.22
N ARG A 8 2.99 -43.00 -43.56
CA ARG A 8 2.93 -41.52 -43.60
C ARG A 8 3.06 -41.03 -42.17
N LEU A 9 4.22 -40.48 -41.86
CA LEU A 9 4.41 -39.72 -40.65
C LEU A 9 3.57 -38.44 -40.76
N THR A 10 2.36 -38.50 -40.27
CA THR A 10 1.53 -37.32 -40.11
C THR A 10 2.16 -36.48 -39.04
N ARG A 11 2.95 -35.52 -39.44
CA ARG A 11 3.40 -34.42 -38.58
C ARG A 11 2.25 -33.42 -38.43
N GLU A 12 1.21 -33.84 -37.76
CA GLU A 12 0.23 -32.88 -37.29
C GLU A 12 0.82 -32.25 -36.03
N PRO A 13 1.07 -30.89 -36.02
CA PRO A 13 1.52 -30.22 -34.82
C PRO A 13 0.41 -30.37 -33.77
N ASN A 14 0.70 -31.05 -32.67
CA ASN A 14 -0.23 -31.18 -31.57
C ASN A 14 -0.34 -29.82 -30.86
N VAL A 15 -1.40 -29.08 -31.18
CA VAL A 15 -1.64 -27.72 -30.68
C VAL A 15 -2.11 -27.76 -29.22
N VAL A 16 -2.61 -28.90 -28.74
CA VAL A 16 -3.16 -29.06 -27.40
C VAL A 16 -2.16 -28.70 -26.29
N PRO A 17 -0.87 -29.16 -26.29
CA PRO A 17 0.10 -28.74 -25.29
C PRO A 17 0.43 -27.27 -25.36
N MET A 18 0.36 -26.62 -26.52
CA MET A 18 0.61 -25.17 -26.67
C MET A 18 -0.55 -24.37 -26.07
N ILE A 19 -1.77 -24.79 -26.28
CA ILE A 19 -2.97 -24.16 -25.71
C ILE A 19 -2.93 -24.27 -24.18
N ASP A 20 -2.54 -25.41 -23.63
CA ASP A 20 -2.44 -25.64 -22.19
C ASP A 20 -1.42 -24.70 -21.53
N VAL A 21 -0.23 -24.54 -22.12
CA VAL A 21 0.79 -23.58 -21.66
C VAL A 21 0.27 -22.16 -21.70
N LEU A 22 -0.42 -21.76 -22.76
CA LEU A 22 -1.01 -20.42 -22.87
C LEU A 22 -2.09 -20.18 -21.82
N LEU A 23 -2.92 -21.19 -21.57
CA LEU A 23 -3.98 -21.10 -20.56
C LEU A 23 -3.41 -20.98 -19.16
N VAL A 24 -2.37 -21.77 -18.82
CA VAL A 24 -1.67 -21.69 -17.53
C VAL A 24 -1.01 -20.34 -17.36
N LEU A 25 -0.33 -19.82 -18.37
CA LEU A 25 0.26 -18.48 -18.35
C LEU A 25 -0.80 -17.40 -18.15
N LEU A 26 -1.94 -17.50 -18.80
CA LEU A 26 -3.05 -16.56 -18.64
C LEU A 26 -3.56 -16.54 -17.19
N ILE A 27 -3.75 -17.70 -16.58
CA ILE A 27 -4.18 -17.81 -15.18
C ILE A 27 -3.15 -17.21 -14.23
N ILE A 28 -1.86 -17.52 -14.44
CA ILE A 28 -0.77 -16.97 -13.62
C ILE A 28 -0.73 -15.44 -13.74
N PHE A 29 -0.86 -14.88 -14.94
CA PHE A 29 -0.93 -13.43 -15.15
C PHE A 29 -2.14 -12.81 -14.49
N MET A 30 -3.29 -13.49 -14.54
CA MET A 30 -4.50 -13.00 -13.88
C MET A 30 -4.35 -12.92 -12.36
N ILE A 31 -3.75 -13.93 -11.74
CA ILE A 31 -3.47 -13.97 -10.30
C ILE A 31 -2.40 -12.93 -9.93
N ALA A 32 -1.31 -12.84 -10.70
CA ALA A 32 -0.25 -11.87 -10.46
C ALA A 32 -0.74 -10.42 -10.59
N SER A 33 -1.60 -10.14 -11.57
CA SER A 33 -2.23 -8.84 -11.79
C SER A 33 -3.12 -8.43 -10.61
N ALA A 34 -3.88 -9.36 -10.05
CA ALA A 34 -4.71 -9.11 -8.87
C ALA A 34 -3.87 -8.82 -7.62
N SER A 35 -2.72 -9.45 -7.47
CA SER A 35 -1.78 -9.20 -6.37
C SER A 35 -1.11 -7.83 -6.46
N GLN A 36 -0.77 -7.38 -7.67
CA GLN A 36 -0.17 -6.04 -7.87
C GLN A 36 -1.13 -4.90 -7.52
N ARG A 37 -2.42 -5.07 -7.74
CA ARG A 37 -3.41 -4.04 -7.37
C ARG A 37 -3.49 -3.86 -5.86
N ARG A 38 -3.30 -4.90 -5.07
CA ARG A 38 -3.24 -4.80 -3.60
C ARG A 38 -1.94 -4.17 -3.10
N ALA A 39 -0.84 -4.33 -3.81
CA ALA A 39 0.43 -3.70 -3.47
C ALA A 39 0.49 -2.21 -3.87
N LEU A 40 -0.31 -1.81 -4.86
CA LEU A 40 -0.45 -0.41 -5.28
C LEU A 40 -1.58 0.32 -4.55
N ASP A 41 -2.45 -0.40 -3.84
CA ASP A 41 -3.42 0.15 -2.89
C ASP A 41 -2.79 0.52 -1.52
N LEU A 42 -1.49 0.46 -1.41
CA LEU A 42 -0.75 1.39 -0.55
C LEU A 42 -0.92 2.77 -1.17
N GLN A 43 -2.08 3.31 -0.93
CA GLN A 43 -2.55 4.58 -1.44
C GLN A 43 -1.50 5.62 -1.15
N LEU A 44 -0.75 5.99 -2.18
CA LEU A 44 -0.24 7.33 -2.24
C LEU A 44 -1.45 8.22 -1.97
N PRO A 45 -1.43 9.11 -0.97
CA PRO A 45 -2.49 10.09 -0.81
C PRO A 45 -2.44 10.96 -2.05
N GLN A 46 -3.14 10.53 -3.07
CA GLN A 46 -3.62 11.45 -4.07
C GLN A 46 -4.52 12.40 -3.30
N GLN A 47 -4.32 13.65 -3.49
CA GLN A 47 -5.33 14.68 -3.25
C GLN A 47 -6.54 14.35 -4.16
N SER A 48 -7.12 13.20 -3.96
CA SER A 48 -8.35 12.79 -4.60
C SER A 48 -9.48 13.17 -3.66
N SER A 49 -10.00 14.32 -3.91
CA SER A 49 -11.41 14.62 -3.82
C SER A 49 -12.21 13.39 -4.24
N GLY A 50 -12.65 12.59 -3.27
CA GLY A 50 -13.63 11.55 -3.56
C GLY A 50 -13.50 10.33 -2.64
N GLY A 51 -14.22 10.33 -1.53
CA GLY A 51 -14.69 9.10 -0.93
C GLY A 51 -14.28 8.70 0.47
N ALA A 52 -13.62 9.55 1.24
CA ALA A 52 -13.66 9.45 2.69
C ALA A 52 -14.30 10.75 3.21
N SER A 53 -15.45 10.65 3.81
CA SER A 53 -16.23 11.79 4.28
C SER A 53 -15.57 12.44 5.51
N GLY A 54 -14.42 13.08 5.30
CA GLY A 54 -13.73 13.84 6.34
C GLY A 54 -12.33 14.24 5.92
N PRO A 55 -11.83 15.41 6.34
CA PRO A 55 -10.46 15.78 6.07
C PRO A 55 -9.51 14.77 6.71
N SER A 56 -8.66 14.14 5.91
CA SER A 56 -7.62 13.24 6.38
C SER A 56 -6.67 13.97 7.31
N ILE A 57 -6.32 13.35 8.43
CA ILE A 57 -5.39 13.93 9.40
C ILE A 57 -3.98 13.45 9.06
N VAL A 58 -3.08 14.38 8.90
CA VAL A 58 -1.67 14.13 8.60
C VAL A 58 -0.82 14.54 9.80
N LEU A 59 -0.07 13.58 10.33
CA LEU A 59 0.95 13.80 11.33
C LEU A 59 2.30 13.90 10.64
N THR A 60 2.89 15.08 10.66
CA THR A 60 4.25 15.31 10.14
C THR A 60 5.26 15.13 11.26
N VAL A 61 6.31 14.34 10.99
CA VAL A 61 7.42 14.12 11.91
C VAL A 61 8.64 14.81 11.35
N ASP A 62 9.09 15.87 12.03
CA ASP A 62 10.27 16.66 11.67
C ASP A 62 11.50 16.22 12.46
N PRO A 63 12.72 16.48 11.97
CA PRO A 63 13.95 16.19 12.71
C PRO A 63 14.00 16.97 14.03
N GLY A 64 14.40 16.29 15.11
CA GLY A 64 14.50 16.90 16.45
C GLY A 64 13.18 16.93 17.19
N PRO A 65 12.65 15.82 17.60
CA PRO A 65 11.32 15.34 18.03
C PRO A 65 10.19 16.38 17.95
N ARG A 66 10.03 16.98 16.79
CA ARG A 66 8.95 17.93 16.51
C ARG A 66 7.87 17.24 15.70
N TYR A 67 6.67 17.31 16.19
CA TYR A 67 5.49 16.73 15.55
C TYR A 67 4.54 17.85 15.12
N ALA A 68 3.94 17.73 13.97
CA ALA A 68 2.92 18.66 13.52
C ALA A 68 1.67 17.92 13.06
N LEU A 69 0.54 18.22 13.66
CA LEU A 69 -0.75 17.67 13.29
C LEU A 69 -1.49 18.68 12.41
N ASN A 70 -1.72 18.34 11.15
CA ASN A 70 -2.31 19.25 10.16
C ASN A 70 -1.64 20.63 10.09
N GLY A 71 -0.30 20.68 10.26
CA GLY A 71 0.48 21.90 10.25
C GLY A 71 0.61 22.61 11.59
N THR A 72 -0.07 22.18 12.64
CA THR A 72 0.07 22.71 13.99
C THR A 72 1.16 21.96 14.75
N VAL A 73 2.19 22.66 15.17
CA VAL A 73 3.32 22.05 15.91
C VAL A 73 2.87 21.64 17.31
N ILE A 74 3.21 20.42 17.69
CA ILE A 74 2.85 19.80 18.97
C ILE A 74 4.11 19.19 19.59
N ASP A 75 4.27 19.36 20.88
CA ASP A 75 5.33 18.69 21.62
C ASP A 75 5.09 17.17 21.73
N ALA A 76 6.18 16.42 21.75
CA ALA A 76 6.12 14.96 21.86
C ALA A 76 5.30 14.48 23.07
N SER A 77 5.39 15.21 24.20
CA SER A 77 4.64 14.90 25.43
C SER A 77 3.13 15.10 25.31
N ARG A 78 2.69 15.96 24.41
CA ARG A 78 1.26 16.28 24.18
C ARG A 78 0.65 15.54 22.99
N LEU A 79 1.48 14.88 22.21
CA LEU A 79 1.04 14.23 20.96
C LEU A 79 -0.09 13.22 21.20
N GLY A 80 0.02 12.36 22.21
CA GLY A 80 -1.00 11.37 22.55
C GLY A 80 -2.34 11.99 22.95
N ALA A 81 -2.30 13.03 23.78
CA ALA A 81 -3.49 13.76 24.21
C ALA A 81 -4.19 14.46 23.04
N GLU A 82 -3.42 15.11 22.17
CA GLU A 82 -3.95 15.81 21.00
C GLU A 82 -4.54 14.84 19.96
N LEU A 83 -3.91 13.69 19.74
CA LEU A 83 -4.48 12.63 18.89
C LEU A 83 -5.80 12.10 19.46
N THR A 84 -5.84 11.79 20.75
CA THR A 84 -7.06 11.35 21.41
C THR A 84 -8.18 12.39 21.30
N ARG A 85 -7.86 13.66 21.52
CA ARG A 85 -8.80 14.76 21.40
C ARG A 85 -9.33 14.92 19.98
N THR A 86 -8.44 14.89 18.99
CA THR A 86 -8.77 15.11 17.58
C THR A 86 -9.65 13.99 17.02
N PHE A 87 -9.43 12.75 17.48
CA PHE A 87 -10.17 11.59 16.99
C PHE A 87 -11.37 11.19 17.85
N ARG A 88 -11.61 11.88 18.98
CA ARG A 88 -12.73 11.55 19.88
C ARG A 88 -14.09 11.58 19.20
N ASP A 89 -14.33 12.59 18.39
CA ASP A 89 -15.62 12.85 17.75
C ASP A 89 -15.68 12.40 16.29
N ARG A 90 -14.68 11.63 15.84
CA ARG A 90 -14.61 11.15 14.46
C ARG A 90 -15.01 9.67 14.39
N PRO A 91 -15.99 9.32 13.53
CA PRO A 91 -16.39 7.93 13.31
C PRO A 91 -15.29 7.15 12.57
N GLU A 92 -14.57 7.77 11.65
CA GLU A 92 -13.45 7.18 10.93
C GLU A 92 -12.12 7.74 11.46
N LYS A 93 -11.30 6.83 11.96
CA LYS A 93 -9.97 7.16 12.49
C LYS A 93 -8.93 6.88 11.41
N VAL A 94 -8.70 7.85 10.55
CA VAL A 94 -7.69 7.76 9.47
C VAL A 94 -6.56 8.72 9.76
N LEU A 95 -5.37 8.19 10.03
CA LEU A 95 -4.16 8.94 10.30
C LEU A 95 -3.08 8.58 9.27
N PHE A 96 -2.54 9.60 8.63
CA PHE A 96 -1.36 9.47 7.78
C PHE A 96 -0.14 10.04 8.48
N VAL A 97 0.96 9.32 8.49
CA VAL A 97 2.23 9.78 9.05
C VAL A 97 3.17 10.15 7.91
N LYS A 98 3.62 11.40 7.92
CA LYS A 98 4.59 11.94 6.96
C LYS A 98 5.91 12.19 7.66
N GLY A 99 6.96 11.48 7.29
CA GLY A 99 8.32 11.74 7.77
C GLY A 99 9.05 12.78 6.91
N ALA A 100 9.76 13.70 7.53
CA ALA A 100 10.67 14.59 6.81
C ALA A 100 11.88 13.80 6.27
N PRO A 101 12.56 14.28 5.21
CA PRO A 101 13.64 13.51 4.55
C PRO A 101 14.83 13.13 5.46
N ARG A 102 15.05 13.85 6.55
CA ARG A 102 16.16 13.65 7.49
C ARG A 102 15.70 13.19 8.87
N VAL A 103 14.47 12.75 9.00
CA VAL A 103 13.92 12.25 10.26
C VAL A 103 14.56 10.90 10.61
N ARG A 104 14.86 10.69 11.89
CA ARG A 104 15.32 9.41 12.37
C ARG A 104 14.18 8.41 12.40
N TYR A 105 14.45 7.17 12.02
CA TYR A 105 13.47 6.09 12.07
C TYR A 105 12.80 5.94 13.44
N GLN A 106 13.57 6.11 14.52
CA GLN A 106 13.05 6.05 15.90
C GLN A 106 11.96 7.09 16.20
N GLU A 107 12.07 8.28 15.62
CA GLU A 107 11.07 9.35 15.80
C GLU A 107 9.75 9.00 15.09
N VAL A 108 9.85 8.36 13.95
CA VAL A 108 8.68 7.85 13.22
C VAL A 108 8.02 6.70 13.98
N VAL A 109 8.82 5.75 14.48
CA VAL A 109 8.31 4.62 15.28
C VAL A 109 7.63 5.13 16.56
N TYR A 110 8.20 6.12 17.22
CA TYR A 110 7.59 6.76 18.39
C TYR A 110 6.21 7.34 18.07
N ALA A 111 6.09 8.03 16.92
CA ALA A 111 4.80 8.56 16.46
C ALA A 111 3.76 7.44 16.23
N PHE A 112 4.18 6.30 15.69
CA PHE A 112 3.32 5.12 15.52
C PHE A 112 2.86 4.54 16.87
N ASP A 113 3.76 4.42 17.82
CA ASP A 113 3.47 3.87 19.14
C ASP A 113 2.48 4.78 19.90
N VAL A 114 2.70 6.08 19.84
CA VAL A 114 1.80 7.07 20.46
C VAL A 114 0.42 7.04 19.79
N ALA A 115 0.35 6.96 18.45
CA ALA A 115 -0.91 6.86 17.73
C ALA A 115 -1.66 5.57 18.10
N ARG A 116 -0.96 4.45 18.19
CA ARG A 116 -1.52 3.18 18.61
C ARG A 116 -2.04 3.23 20.05
N GLY A 117 -1.27 3.85 20.96
CA GLY A 117 -1.67 4.07 22.35
C GLY A 117 -2.90 4.96 22.49
N ALA A 118 -3.09 5.92 21.60
CA ALA A 118 -4.28 6.77 21.51
C ALA A 118 -5.50 6.07 20.85
N GLY A 119 -5.34 4.81 20.43
CA GLY A 119 -6.40 4.06 19.75
C GLY A 119 -6.65 4.49 18.29
N VAL A 120 -5.67 5.12 17.67
CA VAL A 120 -5.73 5.57 16.28
C VAL A 120 -4.86 4.69 15.41
N PRO A 121 -5.44 3.86 14.53
CA PRO A 121 -4.65 3.07 13.60
C PRO A 121 -4.00 3.98 12.56
N VAL A 122 -2.70 3.80 12.33
CA VAL A 122 -2.01 4.48 11.23
C VAL A 122 -2.38 3.80 9.93
N THR A 123 -3.04 4.54 9.05
CA THR A 123 -3.57 4.00 7.80
C THR A 123 -2.53 4.01 6.69
N GLY A 124 -1.60 4.95 6.71
CA GLY A 124 -0.56 5.04 5.70
C GLY A 124 0.63 5.89 6.12
N VAL A 125 1.75 5.65 5.45
CA VAL A 125 2.98 6.45 5.57
C VAL A 125 3.21 7.19 4.27
N VAL A 126 3.38 8.49 4.35
CA VAL A 126 3.74 9.32 3.22
C VAL A 126 5.24 9.55 3.24
N PRO A 127 5.99 9.07 2.26
CA PRO A 127 7.41 9.38 2.18
C PRO A 127 7.59 10.89 2.00
N GLY A 128 8.45 11.48 2.80
CA GLY A 128 8.86 12.86 2.62
C GLY A 128 9.52 13.00 1.24
N ARG A 129 9.08 13.97 0.46
CA ARG A 129 9.76 14.32 -0.80
C ARG A 129 11.12 14.92 -0.45
N PRO A 130 12.18 14.50 -1.13
CA PRO A 130 13.50 15.08 -0.92
C PRO A 130 13.53 16.58 -1.19
#